data_fa49af1c537abd6ffb947687049d2cba
#
_entry.id   fa49af1c537abd6ffb947687049d2cba
#
_cell.length_a   1.000
_cell.length_b   1.000
_cell.length_c   1.000
_cell.angle_alpha   90.00
_cell.angle_beta   90.00
_cell.angle_gamma   90.00
#
_symmetry.space_group_name_H-M   'P 1'
#
loop_
_entity.id
_entity.type
_entity.pdbx_description
1 polymer ?
#
loop_
_entity_poly.entity_id
_entity_poly.type
_entity_poly.pdbx_seq_one_letter_code
_entity_poly.pdbx_strand_id
1 'polypeptide(L)'
;QGIVLENVTENFNMWKNDMVRQMHEDIISLWDQSLKPCVKLTPLCVTLNCTDLRTATNGNTTNTTSSEGEKMEKGEMKNCSFNITTNIRDKVQREYALLYKLDIVPIDNDNTSYRLISCNTSVITQACPKVSFEPIPIHYCAPAGFAILKCKDKKFNGTGPCRNVS
;
A
#
# COMPACT_ATOMS: atom_id res chain seq x y z
N GLN A 1 -26.28 16.28 4.99
CA GLN A 1 -27.60 16.69 5.41
C GLN A 1 -28.63 16.04 4.54
N GLY A 2 -29.45 15.25 5.08
CA GLY A 2 -30.45 14.51 4.36
C GLY A 2 -31.85 15.01 4.67
N ILE A 3 -32.81 14.47 3.95
CA ILE A 3 -34.22 14.69 4.21
C ILE A 3 -34.73 13.49 4.99
N VAL A 4 -35.34 13.72 6.14
CA VAL A 4 -35.95 12.65 6.91
C VAL A 4 -37.18 12.15 6.19
N LEU A 5 -37.28 10.85 6.01
CA LEU A 5 -38.45 10.23 5.39
C LEU A 5 -39.38 9.74 6.53
N GLU A 6 -40.46 10.48 6.73
CA GLU A 6 -41.42 10.12 7.76
C GLU A 6 -42.30 8.96 7.33
N ASN A 7 -42.57 8.06 8.28
CA ASN A 7 -43.43 6.90 8.03
C ASN A 7 -42.97 5.97 6.87
N VAL A 8 -41.68 5.94 6.64
CA VAL A 8 -41.09 5.09 5.62
C VAL A 8 -40.24 4.03 6.29
N THR A 9 -40.45 2.78 5.88
CA THR A 9 -39.63 1.66 6.30
C THR A 9 -38.93 1.09 5.08
N GLU A 10 -37.63 0.97 5.13
CA GLU A 10 -36.82 0.43 4.04
C GLU A 10 -36.00 -0.76 4.52
N ASN A 11 -35.84 -1.74 3.65
CA ASN A 11 -35.01 -2.89 3.93
C ASN A 11 -33.59 -2.62 3.43
N PHE A 12 -32.63 -2.93 4.29
CA PHE A 12 -31.21 -2.79 3.98
C PHE A 12 -30.51 -4.14 4.09
N ASN A 13 -29.48 -4.31 3.31
CA ASN A 13 -28.58 -5.45 3.45
C ASN A 13 -27.16 -5.01 3.09
N MET A 14 -26.37 -4.68 4.10
CA MET A 14 -25.01 -4.20 3.90
C MET A 14 -24.11 -5.22 3.21
N TRP A 15 -24.40 -6.51 3.37
CA TRP A 15 -23.59 -7.59 2.79
C TRP A 15 -23.84 -7.81 1.30
N LYS A 16 -24.98 -7.32 0.80
CA LYS A 16 -25.35 -7.40 -0.62
C LYS A 16 -25.44 -6.03 -1.28
N ASN A 17 -24.83 -5.02 -0.68
CA ASN A 17 -24.88 -3.67 -1.21
C ASN A 17 -23.78 -3.47 -2.24
N ASP A 18 -24.16 -3.29 -3.49
CA ASP A 18 -23.24 -3.08 -4.60
C ASP A 18 -22.43 -1.78 -4.46
N MET A 19 -22.90 -0.83 -3.69
CA MET A 19 -22.16 0.42 -3.43
C MET A 19 -20.81 0.15 -2.76
N VAL A 20 -20.74 -0.86 -1.89
CA VAL A 20 -19.49 -1.26 -1.24
C VAL A 20 -18.48 -1.76 -2.27
N ARG A 21 -18.92 -2.60 -3.18
CA ARG A 21 -18.07 -3.11 -4.26
C ARG A 21 -17.61 -1.98 -5.17
N GLN A 22 -18.51 -1.09 -5.56
CA GLN A 22 -18.19 0.05 -6.41
C GLN A 22 -17.16 0.96 -5.73
N MET A 23 -17.33 1.25 -4.45
CA MET A 23 -16.38 2.05 -3.70
C MET A 23 -15.00 1.39 -3.68
N HIS A 24 -14.96 0.08 -3.47
CA HIS A 24 -13.70 -0.66 -3.48
C HIS A 24 -13.00 -0.57 -4.84
N GLU A 25 -13.74 -0.74 -5.93
CA GLU A 25 -13.22 -0.61 -7.29
C GLU A 25 -12.72 0.82 -7.57
N ASP A 26 -13.45 1.82 -7.09
CA ASP A 26 -13.06 3.21 -7.26
C ASP A 26 -11.76 3.53 -6.55
N ILE A 27 -11.58 3.04 -5.34
CA ILE A 27 -10.35 3.26 -4.57
C ILE A 27 -9.17 2.59 -5.25
N ILE A 28 -9.34 1.36 -5.74
CA ILE A 28 -8.30 0.67 -6.48
C ILE A 28 -7.94 1.43 -7.75
N SER A 29 -8.94 1.92 -8.47
CA SER A 29 -8.73 2.68 -9.71
C SER A 29 -7.98 3.98 -9.45
N LEU A 30 -8.34 4.70 -8.40
CA LEU A 30 -7.63 5.92 -8.01
C LEU A 30 -6.18 5.64 -7.64
N TRP A 31 -5.93 4.55 -6.93
CA TRP A 31 -4.59 4.13 -6.59
C TRP A 31 -3.76 3.86 -7.84
N ASP A 32 -4.30 3.09 -8.78
CA ASP A 32 -3.62 2.78 -10.02
C ASP A 32 -3.33 4.04 -10.86
N GLN A 33 -4.28 4.96 -10.90
CA GLN A 33 -4.09 6.23 -11.60
C GLN A 33 -2.98 7.07 -10.97
N SER A 34 -2.84 7.02 -9.65
CA SER A 34 -1.79 7.76 -8.97
C SER A 34 -0.40 7.18 -9.25
N LEU A 35 -0.31 5.90 -9.58
CA LEU A 35 0.95 5.22 -9.85
C LEU A 35 1.38 5.27 -11.31
N LYS A 36 0.47 5.53 -12.24
CA LYS A 36 0.80 5.54 -13.69
C LYS A 36 1.97 6.45 -14.05
N PRO A 37 2.03 7.71 -13.55
CA PRO A 37 3.13 8.59 -13.88
C PRO A 37 4.39 8.33 -13.06
N CYS A 38 4.37 7.35 -12.18
CA CYS A 38 5.45 7.12 -11.23
C CYS A 38 6.48 6.12 -11.76
N VAL A 39 7.64 6.10 -11.13
CA VAL A 39 8.76 5.26 -11.57
C VAL A 39 8.40 3.78 -11.39
N LYS A 40 8.59 3.02 -12.46
CA LYS A 40 8.43 1.57 -12.43
C LYS A 40 9.76 0.91 -12.13
N LEU A 41 9.75 -0.04 -11.21
CA LEU A 41 10.94 -0.74 -10.76
C LEU A 41 11.13 -2.11 -11.45
N THR A 42 10.45 -2.35 -12.58
CA THR A 42 10.59 -3.60 -13.32
C THR A 42 12.04 -3.95 -13.67
N PRO A 43 12.88 -2.98 -14.08
CA PRO A 43 14.29 -3.29 -14.34
C PRO A 43 15.08 -3.77 -13.13
N LEU A 44 14.53 -3.64 -11.93
CA LEU A 44 15.16 -4.13 -10.71
C LEU A 44 14.79 -5.58 -10.38
N CYS A 45 14.10 -6.27 -11.27
CA CYS A 45 13.87 -7.71 -11.11
C CYS A 45 15.11 -8.50 -11.51
N VAL A 46 16.15 -8.29 -10.75
CA VAL A 46 17.47 -8.95 -10.94
C VAL A 46 17.87 -9.56 -9.60
N THR A 47 18.87 -10.42 -9.64
CA THR A 47 19.43 -10.97 -8.41
C THR A 47 20.10 -9.86 -7.60
N LEU A 48 19.72 -9.77 -6.34
CA LEU A 48 20.28 -8.80 -5.39
C LEU A 48 21.27 -9.51 -4.47
N ASN A 49 22.42 -8.90 -4.28
CA ASN A 49 23.37 -9.37 -3.28
C ASN A 49 23.22 -8.49 -2.04
N CYS A 50 22.64 -9.03 -1.01
CA CYS A 50 22.25 -8.26 0.17
C CYS A 50 23.01 -8.68 1.41
N THR A 51 23.42 -7.70 2.18
CA THR A 51 24.03 -7.90 3.50
C THR A 51 23.25 -7.10 4.53
N ASP A 52 23.32 -7.54 5.78
CA ASP A 52 22.64 -6.82 6.83
C ASP A 52 23.23 -5.43 6.99
N LEU A 53 22.36 -4.47 7.18
CA LEU A 53 22.79 -3.12 7.44
C LEU A 53 23.32 -3.05 8.86
N ARG A 54 24.61 -3.00 8.99
CA ARG A 54 25.21 -2.70 10.27
C ARG A 54 25.18 -1.19 10.42
N THR A 55 24.52 -0.77 11.48
CA THR A 55 24.77 0.59 11.92
C THR A 55 26.27 0.73 12.00
N ALA A 56 26.78 1.69 11.31
CA ALA A 56 28.19 1.90 11.17
C ALA A 56 28.84 2.30 12.48
N THR A 57 28.51 1.62 13.47
CA THR A 57 29.01 1.95 14.72
C THR A 57 30.03 0.97 15.00
N ASN A 58 31.16 1.35 14.76
CA ASN A 58 32.28 0.68 15.30
C ASN A 58 32.05 0.30 16.74
N GLY A 59 31.45 -0.75 16.97
CA GLY A 59 31.40 -1.37 18.28
C GLY A 59 31.32 -0.53 19.51
N ASN A 60 31.49 0.74 19.37
CA ASN A 60 31.58 1.56 20.54
C ASN A 60 30.36 2.25 20.92
N THR A 61 29.40 2.03 20.22
CA THR A 61 28.20 2.72 20.48
C THR A 61 27.24 1.93 21.20
N THR A 62 27.79 1.06 21.82
CA THR A 62 26.99 0.35 22.71
C THR A 62 26.13 1.13 23.58
N ASN A 63 26.43 2.33 23.66
CA ASN A 63 25.77 3.04 24.66
C ASN A 63 24.71 3.92 24.21
N THR A 64 24.48 3.86 23.06
CA THR A 64 23.34 4.53 22.65
C THR A 64 22.17 3.86 23.16
N THR A 65 22.24 3.79 24.30
CA THR A 65 21.11 3.66 24.99
C THR A 65 20.09 4.51 24.37
N SER A 66 19.60 3.96 23.34
CA SER A 66 18.30 4.05 23.67
C SER A 66 17.73 5.37 23.98
N SER A 67 17.83 6.17 23.13
CA SER A 67 16.61 6.80 22.90
C SER A 67 15.58 5.75 22.73
N GLU A 68 14.64 5.83 23.47
CA GLU A 68 13.46 5.08 23.42
C GLU A 68 12.77 5.13 22.10
N GLY A 69 13.44 5.07 21.04
CA GLY A 69 12.75 5.09 19.83
C GLY A 69 13.25 3.96 19.05
N GLU A 70 12.64 3.39 18.38
CA GLU A 70 12.93 2.73 17.16
C GLU A 70 14.28 2.08 17.10
N LYS A 71 14.48 1.12 17.96
CA LYS A 71 15.50 0.15 17.68
C LYS A 71 15.03 -0.65 16.49
N MET A 72 15.51 -0.33 15.34
CA MET A 72 15.42 -1.25 14.23
C MET A 72 16.11 -2.53 14.64
N GLU A 73 15.37 -3.63 14.63
CA GLU A 73 15.94 -4.91 14.89
C GLU A 73 17.00 -5.19 13.83
N LYS A 74 18.06 -5.84 14.27
CA LYS A 74 19.15 -6.26 13.43
C LYS A 74 18.60 -7.10 12.26
N GLY A 75 18.80 -6.67 11.05
CA GLY A 75 18.35 -7.36 9.85
C GLY A 75 17.05 -6.87 9.24
N GLU A 76 16.39 -5.87 9.80
CA GLU A 76 15.19 -5.30 9.19
C GLU A 76 15.49 -4.59 7.88
N MET A 77 16.66 -3.97 7.78
CA MET A 77 17.12 -3.36 6.54
C MET A 77 18.38 -4.04 6.04
N LYS A 78 18.47 -4.15 4.75
CA LYS A 78 19.63 -4.73 4.09
C LYS A 78 20.19 -3.76 3.06
N ASN A 79 21.51 -3.81 2.92
CA ASN A 79 22.22 -3.11 1.87
C ASN A 79 22.39 -4.08 0.71
N CYS A 80 21.75 -3.80 -0.41
CA CYS A 80 21.72 -4.66 -1.56
C CYS A 80 22.47 -4.04 -2.73
N SER A 81 23.29 -4.83 -3.40
CA SER A 81 23.94 -4.44 -4.65
C SER A 81 23.38 -5.24 -5.81
N PHE A 82 23.30 -4.64 -6.95
CA PHE A 82 22.77 -5.25 -8.16
C PHE A 82 23.37 -4.62 -9.39
N ASN A 83 23.29 -5.35 -10.50
CA ASN A 83 23.80 -4.87 -11.77
C ASN A 83 22.65 -4.43 -12.66
N ILE A 84 22.73 -3.21 -13.18
CA ILE A 84 21.74 -2.65 -14.10
C ILE A 84 22.40 -2.51 -15.46
N THR A 85 21.70 -2.91 -16.51
CA THR A 85 22.09 -2.63 -17.88
C THR A 85 21.43 -1.33 -18.31
N THR A 86 22.23 -0.33 -18.64
CA THR A 86 21.70 0.94 -19.15
C THR A 86 21.57 0.83 -20.68
N ASN A 87 20.53 1.46 -21.23
CA ASN A 87 20.29 1.49 -22.67
C ASN A 87 21.35 2.26 -23.44
N ILE A 88 22.18 3.02 -22.73
CA ILE A 88 23.24 3.79 -23.34
C ILE A 88 24.50 2.94 -23.30
N ARG A 89 24.86 2.37 -24.45
CA ARG A 89 26.13 1.62 -24.66
C ARG A 89 26.20 0.25 -23.96
N ASP A 90 25.07 -0.40 -23.71
CA ASP A 90 25.07 -1.73 -23.08
C ASP A 90 25.99 -1.85 -21.87
N LYS A 91 26.12 -0.76 -21.13
CA LYS A 91 26.97 -0.74 -19.96
C LYS A 91 26.26 -1.39 -18.77
N VAL A 92 26.89 -2.40 -18.21
CA VAL A 92 26.44 -2.96 -16.93
C VAL A 92 27.04 -2.10 -15.83
N GLN A 93 26.18 -1.52 -15.02
CA GLN A 93 26.58 -0.68 -13.90
C GLN A 93 26.10 -1.30 -12.59
N ARG A 94 26.98 -1.30 -11.61
CA ARG A 94 26.65 -1.80 -10.29
C ARG A 94 26.08 -0.68 -9.44
N GLU A 95 24.89 -0.93 -8.87
CA GLU A 95 24.21 0.03 -8.03
C GLU A 95 23.92 -0.57 -6.65
N TYR A 96 23.65 0.28 -5.70
CA TYR A 96 23.35 -0.11 -4.32
C TYR A 96 22.04 0.52 -3.87
N ALA A 97 21.31 -0.21 -3.05
CA ALA A 97 20.08 0.32 -2.45
C ALA A 97 19.88 -0.28 -1.07
N LEU A 98 19.23 0.48 -0.21
CA LEU A 98 18.79 -0.01 1.10
C LEU A 98 17.36 -0.51 0.95
N LEU A 99 17.11 -1.74 1.31
CA LEU A 99 15.79 -2.37 1.20
C LEU A 99 15.38 -2.97 2.54
N TYR A 100 14.09 -2.93 2.79
CA TYR A 100 13.54 -3.62 3.96
C TYR A 100 13.49 -5.11 3.71
N LYS A 101 13.75 -5.88 4.74
CA LYS A 101 13.68 -7.35 4.69
C LYS A 101 12.32 -7.85 4.21
N LEU A 102 11.26 -7.10 4.47
CA LEU A 102 9.90 -7.47 4.07
C LEU A 102 9.69 -7.38 2.55
N ASP A 103 10.53 -6.64 1.86
CA ASP A 103 10.38 -6.40 0.41
C ASP A 103 11.20 -7.38 -0.43
N ILE A 104 12.00 -8.22 0.18
CA ILE A 104 12.89 -9.16 -0.51
C ILE A 104 12.67 -10.59 -0.03
N VAL A 105 12.91 -11.53 -0.92
CA VAL A 105 12.85 -12.97 -0.60
C VAL A 105 14.16 -13.63 -0.98
N PRO A 106 14.64 -14.58 -0.19
CA PRO A 106 15.88 -15.28 -0.51
C PRO A 106 15.72 -16.15 -1.76
N ILE A 107 16.81 -16.23 -2.53
CA ILE A 107 16.92 -17.12 -3.67
C ILE A 107 17.96 -18.16 -3.30
N ASP A 108 17.67 -19.43 -3.59
CA ASP A 108 18.59 -20.52 -3.31
C ASP A 108 19.00 -20.63 -1.84
N ASN A 109 19.91 -21.55 -1.56
CA ASN A 109 20.42 -21.76 -0.20
C ASN A 109 21.53 -20.79 0.16
N ASP A 110 21.74 -19.77 -0.64
CA ASP A 110 22.76 -18.77 -0.40
C ASP A 110 22.20 -17.67 0.47
N ASN A 111 22.87 -17.35 1.56
CA ASN A 111 22.39 -16.35 2.51
C ASN A 111 22.51 -14.92 2.03
N THR A 112 23.03 -14.69 0.84
CA THR A 112 23.26 -13.34 0.34
C THR A 112 22.45 -13.01 -0.92
N SER A 113 21.85 -14.01 -1.57
CA SER A 113 21.11 -13.80 -2.81
C SER A 113 19.62 -13.63 -2.54
N TYR A 114 19.09 -12.55 -3.06
CA TYR A 114 17.69 -12.16 -2.86
C TYR A 114 17.08 -11.66 -4.17
N ARG A 115 15.77 -11.52 -4.17
CA ARG A 115 15.04 -10.81 -5.22
C ARG A 115 13.90 -10.05 -4.58
N LEU A 116 13.36 -9.06 -5.30
CA LEU A 116 12.18 -8.36 -4.83
C LEU A 116 10.98 -9.31 -4.81
N ILE A 117 10.17 -9.19 -3.79
CA ILE A 117 9.08 -10.13 -3.54
C ILE A 117 8.06 -10.20 -4.67
N SER A 118 7.84 -9.10 -5.37
CA SER A 118 6.79 -9.00 -6.40
C SER A 118 7.29 -9.28 -7.82
N CYS A 119 8.55 -9.63 -8.00
CA CYS A 119 9.15 -9.77 -9.34
C CYS A 119 8.53 -10.87 -10.19
N ASN A 120 7.97 -11.91 -9.57
CA ASN A 120 7.39 -13.03 -10.32
C ASN A 120 5.94 -12.82 -10.72
N THR A 121 5.27 -11.84 -10.12
CA THR A 121 3.81 -11.77 -10.21
C THR A 121 3.28 -10.45 -10.70
N SER A 122 4.06 -9.37 -10.60
CA SER A 122 3.53 -8.05 -10.94
C SER A 122 4.65 -7.06 -11.21
N VAL A 123 4.28 -5.97 -11.86
CA VAL A 123 5.15 -4.82 -12.05
C VAL A 123 5.21 -4.05 -10.73
N ILE A 124 6.42 -3.73 -10.29
CA ILE A 124 6.61 -2.92 -9.10
C ILE A 124 6.69 -1.45 -9.52
N THR A 125 5.87 -0.63 -8.90
CA THR A 125 5.87 0.81 -9.14
C THR A 125 6.08 1.53 -7.82
N GLN A 126 7.02 2.45 -7.80
CA GLN A 126 7.23 3.29 -6.64
C GLN A 126 6.16 4.38 -6.59
N ALA A 127 5.63 4.66 -5.40
CA ALA A 127 4.77 5.83 -5.23
C ALA A 127 5.56 7.10 -5.55
N CYS A 128 4.90 8.07 -6.17
CA CYS A 128 5.59 9.32 -6.53
C CYS A 128 6.05 10.05 -5.27
N PRO A 129 7.33 10.41 -5.16
CA PRO A 129 7.83 11.08 -3.95
C PRO A 129 7.17 12.42 -3.66
N LYS A 130 6.59 13.05 -4.68
CA LYS A 130 5.91 14.35 -4.54
C LYS A 130 4.46 14.23 -4.13
N VAL A 131 3.94 13.01 -3.99
CA VAL A 131 2.54 12.76 -3.65
C VAL A 131 2.48 12.28 -2.20
N SER A 132 1.60 12.88 -1.43
CA SER A 132 1.37 12.44 -0.07
C SER A 132 0.16 11.51 -0.01
N PHE A 133 0.21 10.54 0.89
CA PHE A 133 -0.93 9.68 1.17
C PHE A 133 -1.62 10.20 2.42
N GLU A 134 -2.55 11.11 2.22
CA GLU A 134 -3.30 11.69 3.33
C GLU A 134 -4.76 11.25 3.25
N PRO A 135 -5.37 10.94 4.39
CA PRO A 135 -6.81 10.68 4.40
C PRO A 135 -7.58 11.93 3.99
N ILE A 136 -8.38 11.82 2.96
CA ILE A 136 -9.25 12.90 2.50
C ILE A 136 -10.70 12.42 2.47
N PRO A 137 -11.67 13.29 2.73
CA PRO A 137 -13.08 12.92 2.61
C PRO A 137 -13.45 12.66 1.15
N ILE A 138 -14.05 11.51 0.90
CA ILE A 138 -14.59 11.18 -0.41
C ILE A 138 -16.10 11.17 -0.29
N HIS A 139 -16.77 11.81 -1.23
CA HIS A 139 -18.22 11.88 -1.28
C HIS A 139 -18.74 11.10 -2.47
N TYR A 140 -19.84 10.41 -2.27
CA TYR A 140 -20.54 9.71 -3.33
C TYR A 140 -21.90 10.35 -3.53
N CYS A 141 -22.26 10.54 -4.79
CA CYS A 141 -23.54 11.12 -5.16
C CYS A 141 -24.29 10.16 -6.07
N ALA A 142 -25.59 10.08 -5.88
CA ALA A 142 -26.43 9.29 -6.74
C ALA A 142 -26.58 9.95 -8.12
N PRO A 143 -26.74 9.16 -9.18
CA PRO A 143 -27.07 9.73 -10.49
C PRO A 143 -28.47 10.33 -10.48
N ALA A 144 -28.76 11.13 -11.51
CA ALA A 144 -30.07 11.81 -11.63
C ALA A 144 -31.19 10.77 -11.60
N GLY A 145 -32.23 11.04 -10.84
CA GLY A 145 -33.38 10.16 -10.66
C GLY A 145 -33.21 9.10 -9.57
N PHE A 146 -32.08 9.09 -8.88
CA PHE A 146 -31.83 8.15 -7.77
C PHE A 146 -31.50 8.92 -6.50
N ALA A 147 -31.62 8.22 -5.38
CA ALA A 147 -31.27 8.79 -4.10
C ALA A 147 -30.50 7.75 -3.28
N ILE A 148 -29.63 8.23 -2.43
CA ILE A 148 -28.93 7.38 -1.46
C ILE A 148 -29.70 7.45 -0.14
N LEU A 149 -30.05 6.30 0.40
CA LEU A 149 -30.78 6.18 1.63
C LEU A 149 -29.83 5.82 2.77
N LYS A 150 -30.06 6.41 3.92
CA LYS A 150 -29.30 6.15 5.13
C LYS A 150 -30.21 5.68 6.25
N CYS A 151 -29.85 4.57 6.87
CA CYS A 151 -30.53 4.14 8.07
C CYS A 151 -29.97 4.85 9.28
N LYS A 152 -30.81 5.55 10.01
CA LYS A 152 -30.41 6.32 11.20
C LYS A 152 -30.74 5.62 12.51
N ASP A 153 -31.30 4.43 12.48
CA ASP A 153 -31.55 3.70 13.70
C ASP A 153 -30.27 3.37 14.43
N LYS A 154 -30.17 3.78 15.68
CA LYS A 154 -28.95 3.59 16.46
C LYS A 154 -28.65 2.13 16.77
N LYS A 155 -29.65 1.27 16.74
CA LYS A 155 -29.51 -0.16 17.03
C LYS A 155 -29.58 -1.02 15.77
N PHE A 156 -29.51 -0.41 14.60
CA PHE A 156 -29.55 -1.14 13.34
C PHE A 156 -28.26 -1.95 13.15
N ASN A 157 -28.42 -3.24 12.82
CA ASN A 157 -27.29 -4.14 12.67
C ASN A 157 -26.76 -4.25 11.24
N GLY A 158 -27.34 -3.53 10.31
CA GLY A 158 -26.91 -3.55 8.91
C GLY A 158 -27.78 -4.37 7.99
N THR A 159 -28.71 -5.17 8.51
CA THR A 159 -29.61 -6.00 7.70
C THR A 159 -31.03 -5.92 8.24
N GLY A 160 -31.99 -6.00 7.34
CA GLY A 160 -33.41 -5.99 7.68
C GLY A 160 -34.06 -4.63 7.56
N PRO A 161 -35.28 -4.49 8.13
CA PRO A 161 -36.04 -3.24 8.02
C PRO A 161 -35.45 -2.13 8.90
N CYS A 162 -35.44 -0.93 8.35
CA CYS A 162 -35.05 0.28 9.06
C CYS A 162 -36.23 1.25 9.04
N ARG A 163 -36.59 1.78 10.19
CA ARG A 163 -37.73 2.68 10.34
C ARG A 163 -37.36 4.16 10.35
N ASN A 164 -36.10 4.45 10.63
CA ASN A 164 -35.60 5.84 10.63
C ASN A 164 -34.68 6.03 9.46
N VAL A 165 -35.26 6.46 8.34
CA VAL A 165 -34.56 6.56 7.06
C VAL A 165 -34.47 8.03 6.63
N SER A 166 -33.34 8.40 6.08
CA SER A 166 -33.16 9.72 5.47
C SER A 166 -32.52 9.63 4.11
#